data_d2aea02a30a2073f7a08560b1305acdd
#
_entry.id   d2aea02a30a2073f7a08560b1305acdd
#
_cell.length_a   1.000
_cell.length_b   1.000
_cell.length_c   1.000
_cell.angle_alpha   90.00
_cell.angle_beta   90.00
_cell.angle_gamma   90.00
#
_symmetry.space_group_name_H-M   'P 1'
#
loop_
_entity.id
_entity.type
_entity.pdbx_description
1 polymer ?
#
loop_
_entity_poly.entity_id
_entity_poly.type
_entity_poly.pdbx_seq_one_letter_code
_entity_poly.pdbx_strand_id
1 'polypeptide(L)'
;PPIAYIRNARIVRNGLHGAHQGENPVRFYDNIDPRVFVLKLTPGVNPGILDALADSYDAVILETFGIGGIPEFGESGESFQEAIFRWVDSGRTVVMTTQVPEEGLDLGVYEVGRAYADHPGILRGDDMTTETLVAKTMWALGQSRDAAEIQRLFYSQVNHDRIPMA
;
A
#
# COMPACT_ATOMS: atom_id res chain seq x y z
N PRO A 1 -6.79 12.43 -0.49
CA PRO A 1 -7.20 13.39 -1.54
C PRO A 1 -7.31 14.80 -0.98
N PRO A 2 -7.06 15.87 -1.78
CA PRO A 2 -7.17 17.24 -1.32
C PRO A 2 -8.61 17.62 -0.96
N ILE A 3 -8.77 18.43 0.08
CA ILE A 3 -10.08 18.92 0.54
C ILE A 3 -10.75 19.80 -0.52
N ALA A 4 -9.97 20.52 -1.31
CA ALA A 4 -10.44 21.39 -2.37
C ALA A 4 -9.34 21.65 -3.41
N TYR A 5 -9.74 21.99 -4.61
CA TYR A 5 -8.88 22.48 -5.69
C TYR A 5 -9.21 23.92 -6.02
N ILE A 6 -8.22 24.67 -6.47
CA ILE A 6 -8.44 25.97 -7.08
C ILE A 6 -8.38 25.81 -8.60
N ARG A 7 -9.49 26.02 -9.28
CA ARG A 7 -9.59 26.02 -10.76
C ARG A 7 -10.24 27.31 -11.25
N ASN A 8 -9.60 28.01 -12.16
CA ASN A 8 -10.12 29.25 -12.74
C ASN A 8 -10.55 30.27 -11.66
N ALA A 9 -9.69 30.51 -10.68
CA ALA A 9 -9.93 31.37 -9.51
C ALA A 9 -11.17 30.99 -8.67
N ARG A 10 -11.67 29.76 -8.77
CA ARG A 10 -12.77 29.22 -7.96
C ARG A 10 -12.28 28.08 -7.09
N ILE A 11 -12.77 28.03 -5.85
CA ILE A 11 -12.56 26.88 -4.96
C ILE A 11 -13.58 25.81 -5.31
N VAL A 12 -13.11 24.67 -5.78
CA VAL A 12 -13.91 23.46 -6.01
C VAL A 12 -13.66 22.52 -4.84
N ARG A 13 -14.64 22.34 -3.96
CA ARG A 13 -14.55 21.45 -2.83
C ARG A 13 -14.66 19.99 -3.30
N ASN A 14 -13.83 19.12 -2.72
CA ASN A 14 -13.98 17.69 -2.89
C ASN A 14 -15.16 17.22 -2.03
N GLY A 15 -16.22 16.71 -2.66
CA GLY A 15 -17.44 16.26 -1.98
C GLY A 15 -17.26 14.99 -1.11
N LEU A 16 -16.07 14.38 -1.14
CA LEU A 16 -15.73 13.19 -0.33
C LEU A 16 -15.48 13.52 1.15
N HIS A 17 -15.28 14.80 1.49
CA HIS A 17 -15.14 15.26 2.87
C HIS A 17 -16.51 15.65 3.43
N GLY A 18 -17.31 14.65 3.78
CA GLY A 18 -18.49 14.86 4.63
C GLY A 18 -18.09 15.31 6.04
N ALA A 19 -18.93 16.11 6.69
CA ALA A 19 -18.74 16.39 8.11
C ALA A 19 -18.70 15.08 8.90
N HIS A 20 -17.69 14.89 9.72
CA HIS A 20 -17.61 13.74 10.61
C HIS A 20 -18.79 13.79 11.60
N GLN A 21 -19.81 12.99 11.34
CA GLN A 21 -20.94 12.82 12.23
C GLN A 21 -20.77 11.51 13.02
N GLY A 22 -19.71 11.43 13.82
CA GLY A 22 -19.44 10.23 14.58
C GLY A 22 -19.49 10.53 16.09
N GLU A 23 -20.50 10.05 16.78
CA GLU A 23 -20.55 9.97 18.25
C GLU A 23 -19.70 8.79 18.78
N ASN A 24 -18.81 8.27 17.97
CA ASN A 24 -17.95 7.16 18.39
C ASN A 24 -16.90 7.69 19.39
N PRO A 25 -16.72 6.99 20.51
CA PRO A 25 -15.68 7.36 21.47
C PRO A 25 -14.30 7.31 20.81
N VAL A 26 -13.46 8.25 21.15
CA VAL A 26 -12.05 8.27 20.71
C VAL A 26 -11.38 6.98 21.16
N ARG A 27 -10.72 6.29 20.25
CA ARG A 27 -9.90 5.12 20.54
C ARG A 27 -8.43 5.49 20.38
N PHE A 28 -7.63 5.10 21.36
CA PHE A 28 -6.19 5.24 21.31
C PHE A 28 -5.57 3.88 20.96
N TYR A 29 -4.59 3.89 20.06
CA TYR A 29 -3.84 2.71 19.65
C TYR A 29 -2.37 2.97 19.97
N ASP A 30 -1.86 2.27 20.97
CA ASP A 30 -0.52 2.54 21.53
C ASP A 30 0.56 1.70 20.83
N ASN A 31 0.16 0.70 20.03
CA ASN A 31 1.08 -0.19 19.36
C ASN A 31 1.30 0.24 17.91
N ILE A 32 2.56 0.43 17.57
CA ILE A 32 3.03 0.67 16.20
C ILE A 32 4.22 -0.25 15.94
N ASP A 33 4.23 -0.95 14.82
CA ASP A 33 5.39 -1.72 14.38
C ASP A 33 6.16 -0.96 13.30
N PRO A 34 7.38 -0.47 13.58
CA PRO A 34 8.14 0.34 12.64
C PRO A 34 8.82 -0.48 11.53
N ARG A 35 8.69 -1.81 11.51
CA ARG A 35 9.38 -2.69 10.56
C ARG A 35 8.71 -2.68 9.18
N VAL A 36 8.61 -1.50 8.61
CA VAL A 36 8.06 -1.22 7.27
C VAL A 36 9.12 -0.55 6.41
N PHE A 37 9.40 -1.09 5.25
CA PHE A 37 10.36 -0.57 4.29
C PHE A 37 9.65 -0.05 3.04
N VAL A 38 10.12 1.07 2.48
CA VAL A 38 9.65 1.58 1.19
C VAL A 38 10.69 1.24 0.13
N LEU A 39 10.29 0.43 -0.84
CA LEU A 39 11.11 0.06 -1.98
C LEU A 39 10.57 0.72 -3.25
N LYS A 40 11.25 1.75 -3.70
CA LYS A 40 11.00 2.33 -5.01
C LYS A 40 11.65 1.45 -6.07
N LEU A 41 10.84 0.86 -6.94
CA LEU A 41 11.35 0.07 -8.05
C LEU A 41 12.05 0.96 -9.08
N THR A 42 13.25 0.57 -9.46
CA THR A 42 14.04 1.21 -10.51
C THR A 42 14.48 0.16 -11.52
N PRO A 43 14.77 0.53 -12.78
CA PRO A 43 15.35 -0.40 -13.74
C PRO A 43 16.62 -1.05 -13.18
N GLY A 44 16.72 -2.37 -13.26
CA GLY A 44 17.88 -3.13 -12.78
C GLY A 44 17.89 -3.47 -11.29
N VAL A 45 16.84 -3.10 -10.51
CA VAL A 45 16.74 -3.58 -9.13
C VAL A 45 16.56 -5.10 -9.11
N ASN A 46 17.31 -5.79 -8.26
CA ASN A 46 17.28 -7.25 -8.15
C ASN A 46 16.16 -7.69 -7.19
N PRO A 47 15.31 -8.67 -7.56
CA PRO A 47 14.27 -9.23 -6.69
C PRO A 47 14.77 -9.75 -5.34
N GLY A 48 16.00 -10.27 -5.29
CA GLY A 48 16.64 -10.75 -4.06
C GLY A 48 16.79 -9.67 -2.97
N ILE A 49 16.52 -8.39 -3.26
CA ILE A 49 16.43 -7.35 -2.24
C ILE A 49 15.36 -7.68 -1.19
N LEU A 50 14.26 -8.33 -1.59
CA LEU A 50 13.21 -8.72 -0.64
C LEU A 50 13.73 -9.75 0.37
N ASP A 51 14.52 -10.74 -0.08
CA ASP A 51 15.13 -11.71 0.82
C ASP A 51 16.11 -11.03 1.80
N ALA A 52 16.90 -10.06 1.33
CA ALA A 52 17.82 -9.30 2.17
C ALA A 52 17.10 -8.42 3.23
N LEU A 53 15.88 -7.99 2.97
CA LEU A 53 15.08 -7.19 3.90
C LEU A 53 14.34 -8.06 4.93
N ALA A 54 14.17 -9.36 4.69
CA ALA A 54 13.28 -10.23 5.45
C ALA A 54 13.64 -10.34 6.94
N ASP A 55 14.91 -10.25 7.31
CA ASP A 55 15.33 -10.33 8.72
C ASP A 55 15.00 -9.04 9.52
N SER A 56 14.80 -7.92 8.84
CA SER A 56 14.64 -6.61 9.47
C SER A 56 13.24 -6.03 9.36
N TYR A 57 12.46 -6.47 8.37
CA TYR A 57 11.17 -5.86 8.04
C TYR A 57 10.06 -6.90 7.91
N ASP A 58 8.86 -6.53 8.34
CA ASP A 58 7.65 -7.34 8.25
C ASP A 58 6.72 -6.87 7.11
N ALA A 59 6.92 -5.66 6.61
CA ALA A 59 6.20 -5.17 5.43
C ALA A 59 7.11 -4.39 4.49
N VAL A 60 6.77 -4.48 3.21
CA VAL A 60 7.37 -3.67 2.15
C VAL A 60 6.28 -2.92 1.39
N ILE A 61 6.47 -1.62 1.24
CA ILE A 61 5.67 -0.79 0.33
C ILE A 61 6.43 -0.72 -0.98
N LEU A 62 5.86 -1.30 -2.04
CA LEU A 62 6.44 -1.30 -3.38
C LEU A 62 5.90 -0.13 -4.19
N GLU A 63 6.74 0.84 -4.49
CA GLU A 63 6.43 1.90 -5.45
C GLU A 63 6.73 1.39 -6.87
N THR A 64 5.67 0.97 -7.56
CA THR A 64 5.73 0.35 -8.89
C THR A 64 5.85 1.38 -10.01
N PHE A 65 6.22 0.93 -11.22
CA PHE A 65 6.25 1.78 -12.42
C PHE A 65 4.84 2.10 -12.92
N GLY A 66 4.64 3.31 -13.41
CA GLY A 66 3.37 3.72 -14.00
C GLY A 66 2.19 3.34 -13.13
N ILE A 67 1.20 2.66 -13.68
CA ILE A 67 -0.04 2.26 -13.00
C ILE A 67 0.04 0.88 -12.31
N GLY A 68 1.24 0.33 -12.09
CA GLY A 68 1.40 -0.97 -11.40
C GLY A 68 2.41 -1.91 -12.06
N GLY A 69 3.26 -1.40 -12.95
CA GLY A 69 4.29 -2.20 -13.60
C GLY A 69 5.39 -2.65 -12.64
N ILE A 70 5.77 -3.92 -12.73
CA ILE A 70 6.86 -4.54 -11.96
C ILE A 70 7.86 -5.10 -12.96
N PRO A 71 9.19 -5.03 -12.71
CA PRO A 71 10.16 -5.65 -13.57
C PRO A 71 9.92 -7.17 -13.68
N GLU A 72 9.87 -7.71 -14.90
CA GLU A 72 9.60 -9.15 -15.10
C GLU A 72 10.80 -10.02 -14.70
N PHE A 73 12.01 -9.52 -14.94
CA PHE A 73 13.24 -10.30 -14.72
C PHE A 73 14.33 -9.44 -14.06
N GLY A 74 15.00 -10.02 -13.07
CA GLY A 74 16.28 -9.54 -12.58
C GLY A 74 17.44 -10.17 -13.40
N GLU A 75 18.65 -9.65 -13.24
CA GLU A 75 19.86 -10.23 -13.85
C GLU A 75 20.10 -11.70 -13.43
N SER A 76 19.57 -12.11 -12.28
CA SER A 76 19.63 -13.48 -11.75
C SER A 76 18.66 -14.46 -12.40
N GLY A 77 17.76 -14.00 -13.29
CA GLY A 77 16.68 -14.82 -13.85
C GLY A 77 15.50 -15.05 -12.91
N GLU A 78 15.55 -14.50 -11.69
CA GLU A 78 14.47 -14.55 -10.71
C GLU A 78 13.47 -13.43 -10.97
N SER A 79 12.16 -13.73 -10.87
CA SER A 79 11.12 -12.72 -11.06
C SER A 79 10.76 -12.02 -9.75
N PHE A 80 10.40 -10.73 -9.84
CA PHE A 80 9.81 -10.03 -8.70
C PHE A 80 8.53 -10.68 -8.21
N GLN A 81 7.75 -11.30 -9.09
CA GLN A 81 6.55 -12.03 -8.73
C GLN A 81 6.85 -13.16 -7.75
N GLU A 82 7.84 -14.00 -8.05
CA GLU A 82 8.26 -15.10 -7.17
C GLU A 82 8.78 -14.57 -5.83
N ALA A 83 9.56 -13.50 -5.84
CA ALA A 83 10.08 -12.89 -4.62
C ALA A 83 8.96 -12.29 -3.76
N ILE A 84 7.95 -11.63 -4.35
CA ILE A 84 6.79 -11.10 -3.65
C ILE A 84 5.97 -12.24 -3.02
N PHE A 85 5.70 -13.33 -3.76
CA PHE A 85 4.95 -14.45 -3.19
C PHE A 85 5.72 -15.13 -2.05
N ARG A 86 7.02 -15.38 -2.19
CA ARG A 86 7.83 -15.89 -1.07
C ARG A 86 7.75 -14.98 0.17
N TRP A 87 7.79 -13.66 -0.05
CA TRP A 87 7.66 -12.69 1.04
C TRP A 87 6.34 -12.84 1.78
N VAL A 88 5.20 -12.84 1.06
CA VAL A 88 3.87 -12.92 1.69
C VAL A 88 3.56 -14.31 2.23
N ASP A 89 4.01 -15.38 1.57
CA ASP A 89 3.87 -16.76 2.05
C ASP A 89 4.65 -17.01 3.36
N SER A 90 5.67 -16.20 3.62
CA SER A 90 6.39 -16.21 4.91
C SER A 90 5.65 -15.45 6.03
N GLY A 91 4.42 -14.99 5.80
CA GLY A 91 3.60 -14.26 6.77
C GLY A 91 3.85 -12.75 6.81
N ARG A 92 4.58 -12.20 5.83
CA ARG A 92 4.87 -10.76 5.71
C ARG A 92 3.85 -10.08 4.80
N THR A 93 3.84 -8.75 4.84
CA THR A 93 2.89 -7.92 4.07
C THR A 93 3.61 -7.19 2.94
N VAL A 94 2.96 -7.11 1.79
CA VAL A 94 3.34 -6.21 0.69
C VAL A 94 2.21 -5.20 0.46
N VAL A 95 2.55 -3.93 0.38
CA VAL A 95 1.63 -2.87 -0.05
C VAL A 95 2.09 -2.38 -1.42
N MET A 96 1.25 -2.55 -2.41
CA MET A 96 1.52 -2.08 -3.76
C MET A 96 0.99 -0.66 -3.94
N THR A 97 1.83 0.24 -4.42
CA THR A 97 1.48 1.61 -4.80
C THR A 97 2.22 1.99 -6.06
N THR A 98 2.03 3.21 -6.53
CA THR A 98 2.66 3.70 -7.76
C THR A 98 3.59 4.88 -7.48
N GLN A 99 4.58 5.05 -8.36
CA GLN A 99 5.46 6.22 -8.39
C GLN A 99 4.77 7.44 -9.04
N VAL A 100 3.61 7.25 -9.67
CA VAL A 100 2.88 8.30 -10.38
C VAL A 100 1.83 8.92 -9.45
N PRO A 101 1.94 10.22 -9.11
CA PRO A 101 1.12 10.82 -8.06
C PRO A 101 -0.36 10.95 -8.37
N GLU A 102 -0.76 10.99 -9.65
CA GLU A 102 -2.11 11.40 -10.05
C GLU A 102 -2.94 10.31 -10.74
N GLU A 103 -2.33 9.21 -11.20
CA GLU A 103 -3.02 8.17 -11.95
C GLU A 103 -3.50 7.00 -11.09
N GLY A 104 -2.94 6.84 -9.90
CA GLY A 104 -3.26 5.74 -9.00
C GLY A 104 -2.73 4.40 -9.47
N LEU A 105 -3.00 3.36 -8.70
CA LEU A 105 -2.61 1.98 -8.95
C LEU A 105 -3.77 1.23 -9.62
N ASP A 106 -3.55 0.68 -10.80
CA ASP A 106 -4.49 -0.24 -11.47
C ASP A 106 -3.80 -1.57 -11.80
N LEU A 107 -3.89 -2.52 -10.88
CA LEU A 107 -3.36 -3.87 -11.06
C LEU A 107 -4.19 -4.70 -12.06
N GLY A 108 -5.38 -4.25 -12.41
CA GLY A 108 -6.26 -4.96 -13.36
C GLY A 108 -5.80 -4.88 -14.82
N VAL A 109 -4.98 -3.91 -15.17
CA VAL A 109 -4.47 -3.69 -16.53
C VAL A 109 -3.44 -4.74 -16.93
N TYR A 110 -2.68 -5.27 -15.98
CA TYR A 110 -1.65 -6.27 -16.26
C TYR A 110 -2.10 -7.66 -15.81
N GLU A 111 -1.87 -8.66 -16.62
CA GLU A 111 -2.18 -10.08 -16.34
C GLU A 111 -1.51 -10.53 -15.01
N VAL A 112 -0.30 -10.06 -14.76
CA VAL A 112 0.45 -10.24 -13.51
C VAL A 112 -0.28 -9.62 -12.31
N GLY A 113 -0.98 -8.50 -12.49
CA GLY A 113 -1.71 -7.82 -11.41
C GLY A 113 -2.86 -8.64 -10.81
N ARG A 114 -3.49 -9.50 -11.60
CA ARG A 114 -4.58 -10.36 -11.12
C ARG A 114 -4.09 -11.40 -10.12
N ALA A 115 -2.89 -11.95 -10.33
CA ALA A 115 -2.31 -12.92 -9.41
C ALA A 115 -2.06 -12.34 -8.00
N TYR A 116 -1.84 -11.02 -7.91
CA TYR A 116 -1.64 -10.34 -6.62
C TYR A 116 -2.96 -9.98 -5.91
N ALA A 117 -4.06 -9.87 -6.67
CA ALA A 117 -5.32 -9.32 -6.16
C ALA A 117 -5.98 -10.16 -5.06
N ASP A 118 -5.74 -11.47 -5.08
CA ASP A 118 -6.45 -12.43 -4.23
C ASP A 118 -5.65 -12.88 -2.99
N HIS A 119 -4.39 -12.43 -2.86
CA HIS A 119 -3.57 -12.82 -1.71
C HIS A 119 -3.75 -11.85 -0.53
N PRO A 120 -4.15 -12.31 0.68
CA PRO A 120 -4.45 -11.44 1.82
C PRO A 120 -3.22 -10.66 2.33
N GLY A 121 -2.01 -11.14 2.09
CA GLY A 121 -0.76 -10.45 2.42
C GLY A 121 -0.36 -9.37 1.41
N ILE A 122 -1.13 -9.18 0.31
CA ILE A 122 -0.87 -8.16 -0.71
C ILE A 122 -1.96 -7.10 -0.68
N LEU A 123 -1.60 -5.90 -0.27
CA LEU A 123 -2.50 -4.77 -0.09
C LEU A 123 -2.30 -3.73 -1.21
N ARG A 124 -3.33 -2.95 -1.49
CA ARG A 124 -3.30 -1.87 -2.49
C ARG A 124 -3.33 -0.51 -1.80
N GLY A 125 -2.42 0.35 -2.21
CA GLY A 125 -2.32 1.71 -1.66
C GLY A 125 -3.44 2.63 -2.08
N ASP A 126 -4.13 2.32 -3.18
CA ASP A 126 -5.19 3.13 -3.77
C ASP A 126 -4.77 4.61 -3.93
N ASP A 127 -5.51 5.54 -3.31
CA ASP A 127 -5.29 6.99 -3.37
C ASP A 127 -4.45 7.55 -2.21
N MET A 128 -3.92 6.69 -1.34
CA MET A 128 -3.08 7.10 -0.22
C MET A 128 -1.68 7.49 -0.67
N THR A 129 -1.10 8.52 -0.05
CA THR A 129 0.32 8.86 -0.26
C THR A 129 1.23 7.83 0.39
N THR A 130 2.48 7.73 -0.05
CA THR A 130 3.47 6.80 0.53
C THR A 130 3.61 6.97 2.04
N GLU A 131 3.60 8.20 2.54
CA GLU A 131 3.69 8.49 3.99
C GLU A 131 2.47 7.95 4.75
N THR A 132 1.28 8.10 4.17
CA THR A 132 0.05 7.54 4.74
C THR A 132 0.11 6.01 4.74
N LEU A 133 0.59 5.41 3.66
CA LEU A 133 0.77 3.96 3.56
C LEU A 133 1.73 3.44 4.62
N VAL A 134 2.87 4.11 4.83
CA VAL A 134 3.84 3.74 5.88
C VAL A 134 3.18 3.78 7.25
N ALA A 135 2.57 4.91 7.62
CA ALA A 135 1.96 5.09 8.93
C ALA A 135 0.82 4.08 9.18
N LYS A 136 -0.02 3.85 8.18
CA LYS A 136 -1.15 2.93 8.28
C LYS A 136 -0.71 1.47 8.35
N THR A 137 0.33 1.09 7.61
CA THR A 137 0.90 -0.26 7.66
C THR A 137 1.56 -0.52 9.02
N MET A 138 2.35 0.42 9.54
CA MET A 138 2.94 0.34 10.87
C MET A 138 1.87 0.19 11.96
N TRP A 139 0.78 0.94 11.84
CA TRP A 139 -0.36 0.84 12.76
C TRP A 139 -1.04 -0.52 12.67
N ALA A 140 -1.37 -1.00 11.47
CA ALA A 140 -2.05 -2.29 11.27
C ALA A 140 -1.21 -3.46 11.79
N LEU A 141 0.10 -3.49 11.50
CA LEU A 141 1.06 -4.47 12.01
C LEU A 141 1.21 -4.42 13.54
N GLY A 142 1.09 -3.23 14.12
CA GLY A 142 1.10 -3.06 15.58
C GLY A 142 -0.12 -3.67 16.28
N GLN A 143 -1.24 -3.85 15.57
CA GLN A 143 -2.46 -4.42 16.14
C GLN A 143 -2.58 -5.93 15.94
N SER A 144 -2.05 -6.48 14.84
CA SER A 144 -2.20 -7.90 14.50
C SER A 144 -1.02 -8.45 13.71
N ARG A 145 -0.86 -9.79 13.76
CA ARG A 145 0.03 -10.59 12.89
C ARG A 145 -0.77 -11.46 11.91
N ASP A 146 -2.07 -11.48 12.04
CA ASP A 146 -2.96 -12.18 11.11
C ASP A 146 -3.16 -11.37 9.84
N ALA A 147 -2.90 -11.96 8.67
CA ALA A 147 -2.92 -11.26 7.39
C ALA A 147 -4.32 -10.72 7.06
N ALA A 148 -5.38 -11.46 7.38
CA ALA A 148 -6.75 -11.02 7.11
C ALA A 148 -7.15 -9.85 8.02
N GLU A 149 -6.70 -9.85 9.28
CA GLU A 149 -6.96 -8.74 10.21
C GLU A 149 -6.12 -7.51 9.84
N ILE A 150 -4.86 -7.68 9.42
CA ILE A 150 -4.03 -6.59 8.89
C ILE A 150 -4.72 -5.97 7.66
N GLN A 151 -5.19 -6.79 6.73
CA GLN A 151 -5.94 -6.33 5.56
C GLN A 151 -7.20 -5.55 5.96
N ARG A 152 -8.00 -6.06 6.88
CA ARG A 152 -9.21 -5.41 7.38
C ARG A 152 -8.90 -4.03 8.00
N LEU A 153 -7.87 -3.94 8.83
CA LEU A 153 -7.42 -2.70 9.46
C LEU A 153 -6.91 -1.71 8.40
N PHE A 154 -6.07 -2.17 7.50
CA PHE A 154 -5.49 -1.35 6.44
C PHE A 154 -6.58 -0.73 5.54
N TYR A 155 -7.62 -1.48 5.19
CA TYR A 155 -8.72 -0.97 4.37
C TYR A 155 -9.79 -0.22 5.15
N SER A 156 -9.77 -0.24 6.49
CA SER A 156 -10.67 0.61 7.28
C SER A 156 -10.29 2.08 7.12
N GLN A 157 -11.27 2.93 6.90
CA GLN A 157 -11.04 4.38 6.83
C GLN A 157 -10.74 4.94 8.23
N VAL A 158 -9.63 5.68 8.35
CA VAL A 158 -9.26 6.41 9.56
C VAL A 158 -9.10 7.88 9.19
N ASN A 159 -9.99 8.72 9.72
CA ASN A 159 -9.95 10.17 9.52
C ASN A 159 -9.78 10.63 8.05
N HIS A 160 -10.53 10.01 7.15
CA HIS A 160 -10.49 10.31 5.69
C HIS A 160 -9.13 10.04 5.00
N ASP A 161 -8.34 9.13 5.52
CA ASP A 161 -7.04 8.76 4.98
C ASP A 161 -7.10 8.08 3.60
N ARG A 162 -8.28 7.63 3.19
CA ARG A 162 -8.53 7.01 1.88
C ARG A 162 -9.96 7.28 1.40
N ILE A 163 -10.17 7.17 0.09
CA ILE A 163 -11.52 7.15 -0.49
C ILE A 163 -12.14 5.77 -0.25
N PRO A 164 -13.35 5.67 0.32
CA PRO A 164 -14.04 4.37 0.42
C PRO A 164 -14.21 3.76 -0.98
N MET A 165 -13.83 2.51 -1.15
CA MET A 165 -14.16 1.79 -2.37
C MET A 165 -15.68 1.56 -2.42
N ALA A 166 -16.29 1.91 -3.54
CA ALA A 166 -17.73 1.73 -3.78
C ALA A 166 -18.10 0.25 -3.97
#